data_c55ebb2cc5d03d8811511a345ceed53b
#
_entry.id   c55ebb2cc5d03d8811511a345ceed53b
#
_cell.length_a   1.000
_cell.length_b   1.000
_cell.length_c   1.000
_cell.angle_alpha   90.00
_cell.angle_beta   90.00
_cell.angle_gamma   90.00
#
_symmetry.space_group_name_H-M   'P 1'
#
loop_
_entity.id
_entity.type
_entity.pdbx_description
1 polymer ?
#
loop_
_entity_poly.entity_id
_entity_poly.type
_entity_poly.pdbx_seq_one_letter_code
_entity_poly.pdbx_strand_id
1 'polypeptide(L)'
;SSAFDKCLQIPLVLASCHHLLGEFKLHGANLRDPRKGYGHQQIHTDVPKCFDDDWWVLNAIVLFDDMTLENGPTRVVPGSHHWQPINVPVVNLGEWEPSEPTDKEKARLPKDLDAPYPGEMLLTAKAGSVVITNSSLWHSGTVKNADIHRRVCHLTYTRRDLPQQLTQIDYLTKPLYDRMNAAHRFLMEIEPEDAAGIKRQKKREHSGWWN
;
A
#
# COMPACT_ATOMS: atom_id res chain seq x y z
N SER A 1 15.58 1.86 11.52
CA SER A 1 16.64 2.78 11.08
C SER A 1 16.03 4.12 10.70
N SER A 2 16.67 5.24 11.09
CA SER A 2 16.25 6.60 10.71
C SER A 2 16.32 6.86 9.19
N ALA A 3 17.01 6.00 8.43
CA ALA A 3 17.08 6.09 6.98
C ALA A 3 15.70 6.01 6.31
N PHE A 4 14.77 5.25 6.89
CA PHE A 4 13.41 5.10 6.37
C PHE A 4 12.48 6.29 6.67
N ASP A 5 12.86 7.14 7.63
CA ASP A 5 12.04 8.29 8.01
C ASP A 5 11.83 9.25 6.81
N LYS A 6 12.82 9.34 5.92
CA LYS A 6 12.72 10.14 4.69
C LYS A 6 11.69 9.61 3.68
N CYS A 7 11.44 8.30 3.67
CA CYS A 7 10.45 7.70 2.76
C CYS A 7 9.04 8.20 3.06
N LEU A 8 8.73 8.50 4.33
CA LEU A 8 7.41 8.99 4.75
C LEU A 8 7.11 10.43 4.30
N GLN A 9 8.11 11.18 3.86
CA GLN A 9 8.01 12.62 3.59
C GLN A 9 8.51 12.99 2.19
N ILE A 10 8.37 12.10 1.22
CA ILE A 10 8.72 12.40 -0.18
C ILE A 10 7.73 13.45 -0.70
N PRO A 11 8.19 14.66 -1.06
CA PRO A 11 7.29 15.79 -1.35
C PRO A 11 6.27 15.50 -2.44
N LEU A 12 6.67 14.80 -3.52
CA LEU A 12 5.77 14.44 -4.60
C LEU A 12 4.68 13.45 -4.14
N VAL A 13 5.04 12.50 -3.27
CA VAL A 13 4.07 11.54 -2.69
C VAL A 13 3.04 12.29 -1.85
N LEU A 14 3.50 13.17 -0.95
CA LEU A 14 2.59 13.95 -0.09
C LEU A 14 1.69 14.88 -0.90
N ALA A 15 2.22 15.51 -1.95
CA ALA A 15 1.42 16.34 -2.86
C ALA A 15 0.36 15.49 -3.60
N SER A 16 0.71 14.28 -4.04
CA SER A 16 -0.23 13.35 -4.67
C SER A 16 -1.31 12.89 -3.69
N CYS A 17 -0.93 12.61 -2.43
CA CYS A 17 -1.89 12.28 -1.38
C CYS A 17 -2.88 13.43 -1.14
N HIS A 18 -2.37 14.64 -1.00
CA HIS A 18 -3.22 15.81 -0.78
C HIS A 18 -4.16 16.08 -1.97
N HIS A 19 -3.65 15.94 -3.19
CA HIS A 19 -4.46 16.11 -4.40
C HIS A 19 -5.58 15.09 -4.52
N LEU A 20 -5.29 13.82 -4.20
CA LEU A 20 -6.23 12.71 -4.39
C LEU A 20 -7.16 12.52 -3.20
N LEU A 21 -6.63 12.64 -1.98
CA LEU A 21 -7.32 12.26 -0.75
C LEU A 21 -7.78 13.47 0.09
N GLY A 22 -7.30 14.68 -0.20
CA GLY A 22 -7.47 15.84 0.66
C GLY A 22 -6.65 15.73 1.95
N GLU A 23 -7.29 15.78 3.10
CA GLU A 23 -6.65 15.50 4.39
C GLU A 23 -6.35 14.00 4.51
N PHE A 24 -5.11 13.66 4.80
CA PHE A 24 -4.65 12.27 4.80
C PHE A 24 -3.71 11.96 5.97
N LYS A 25 -3.48 10.68 6.18
CA LYS A 25 -2.58 10.11 7.19
C LYS A 25 -1.90 8.85 6.69
N LEU A 26 -0.83 8.42 7.36
CA LEU A 26 -0.19 7.14 7.09
C LEU A 26 -1.14 6.01 7.47
N HIS A 27 -1.47 5.15 6.50
CA HIS A 27 -2.31 3.97 6.68
C HIS A 27 -1.50 2.76 7.13
N GLY A 28 -0.35 2.54 6.47
CA GLY A 28 0.58 1.48 6.78
C GLY A 28 1.92 1.64 6.06
N ALA A 29 2.90 0.88 6.54
CA ALA A 29 4.22 0.81 5.90
C ALA A 29 4.78 -0.59 6.05
N ASN A 30 5.32 -1.16 4.97
CA ASN A 30 6.00 -2.44 5.02
C ASN A 30 7.18 -2.51 4.04
N LEU A 31 8.15 -3.36 4.37
CA LEU A 31 9.30 -3.65 3.53
C LEU A 31 9.11 -5.01 2.89
N ARG A 32 9.40 -5.12 1.59
CA ARG A 32 9.30 -6.38 0.85
C ARG A 32 10.57 -6.64 0.05
N ASP A 33 11.06 -7.87 0.13
CA ASP A 33 12.11 -8.46 -0.70
C ASP A 33 11.77 -9.94 -0.91
N PRO A 34 10.98 -10.28 -1.91
CA PRO A 34 10.59 -11.66 -2.15
C PRO A 34 11.80 -12.54 -2.45
N ARG A 35 11.77 -13.78 -2.01
CA ARG A 35 12.77 -14.79 -2.39
C ARG A 35 12.52 -15.26 -3.81
N LYS A 36 13.56 -15.81 -4.47
CA LYS A 36 13.42 -16.47 -5.77
C LYS A 36 12.34 -17.56 -5.70
N GLY A 37 11.46 -17.59 -6.68
CA GLY A 37 10.30 -18.48 -6.75
C GLY A 37 9.05 -17.97 -6.00
N TYR A 38 9.15 -16.84 -5.30
CA TYR A 38 8.05 -16.23 -4.53
C TYR A 38 7.70 -14.84 -5.04
N GLY A 39 6.71 -14.23 -4.44
CA GLY A 39 6.27 -12.86 -4.74
C GLY A 39 5.01 -12.78 -5.57
N HIS A 40 4.54 -13.92 -6.10
CA HIS A 40 3.28 -13.98 -6.81
C HIS A 40 2.10 -13.68 -5.88
N GLN A 41 1.15 -12.92 -6.41
CA GLN A 41 -0.14 -12.65 -5.78
C GLN A 41 -1.22 -12.71 -6.86
N GLN A 42 -2.41 -13.13 -6.47
CA GLN A 42 -3.59 -12.98 -7.30
C GLN A 42 -3.86 -11.51 -7.58
N ILE A 43 -4.39 -11.20 -8.74
CA ILE A 43 -4.79 -9.83 -9.06
C ILE A 43 -5.91 -9.39 -8.12
N HIS A 44 -5.76 -8.19 -7.53
CA HIS A 44 -6.66 -7.68 -6.49
C HIS A 44 -6.69 -6.15 -6.49
N THR A 45 -7.59 -5.61 -5.71
CA THR A 45 -7.55 -4.23 -5.23
C THR A 45 -7.25 -4.22 -3.75
N ASP A 46 -6.47 -3.26 -3.27
CA ASP A 46 -6.19 -3.15 -1.82
C ASP A 46 -7.42 -2.65 -1.05
N VAL A 47 -8.17 -1.75 -1.67
CA VAL A 47 -9.40 -1.20 -1.11
C VAL A 47 -10.46 -1.10 -2.20
N PRO A 48 -11.75 -1.23 -1.82
CA PRO A 48 -12.85 -0.96 -2.73
C PRO A 48 -12.92 0.52 -3.08
N LYS A 49 -13.74 0.86 -4.07
CA LYS A 49 -14.26 2.21 -4.25
C LYS A 49 -15.77 2.19 -4.04
N CYS A 50 -16.29 3.18 -3.32
CA CYS A 50 -17.72 3.31 -3.11
C CYS A 50 -18.38 4.12 -4.22
N PHE A 51 -17.74 5.22 -4.64
CA PHE A 51 -18.25 6.16 -5.63
C PHE A 51 -17.14 6.56 -6.60
N ASP A 52 -17.49 7.02 -7.76
CA ASP A 52 -16.53 7.70 -8.64
C ASP A 52 -15.98 8.93 -7.92
N ASP A 53 -14.67 9.13 -8.04
CA ASP A 53 -13.92 10.21 -7.40
C ASP A 53 -13.88 10.20 -5.85
N ASP A 54 -14.39 9.14 -5.20
CA ASP A 54 -14.23 8.93 -3.77
C ASP A 54 -13.07 7.97 -3.48
N TRP A 55 -11.87 8.51 -3.48
CA TRP A 55 -10.65 7.72 -3.29
C TRP A 55 -10.26 7.66 -1.83
N TRP A 56 -9.95 6.46 -1.34
CA TRP A 56 -9.70 6.20 0.07
C TRP A 56 -8.24 6.06 0.42
N VAL A 57 -7.48 5.42 -0.45
CA VAL A 57 -6.09 5.05 -0.18
C VAL A 57 -5.22 5.25 -1.43
N LEU A 58 -4.02 5.76 -1.19
CA LEU A 58 -2.96 5.89 -2.18
C LEU A 58 -1.76 5.06 -1.74
N ASN A 59 -1.19 4.30 -2.67
CA ASN A 59 0.05 3.55 -2.47
C ASN A 59 1.25 4.29 -3.07
N ALA A 60 2.35 4.30 -2.33
CA ALA A 60 3.65 4.72 -2.83
C ALA A 60 4.67 3.59 -2.62
N ILE A 61 5.24 3.08 -3.71
CA ILE A 61 6.26 2.02 -3.68
C ILE A 61 7.62 2.68 -3.93
N VAL A 62 8.42 2.80 -2.88
CA VAL A 62 9.79 3.33 -2.96
C VAL A 62 10.73 2.19 -3.31
N LEU A 63 11.45 2.30 -4.41
CA LEU A 63 12.36 1.28 -4.92
C LEU A 63 13.76 1.48 -4.34
N PHE A 64 14.28 0.52 -3.58
CA PHE A 64 15.67 0.52 -3.11
C PHE A 64 16.61 -0.21 -4.06
N ASP A 65 16.08 -1.09 -4.90
CA ASP A 65 16.77 -1.77 -5.98
C ASP A 65 16.03 -1.51 -7.30
N ASP A 66 16.68 -1.78 -8.42
CA ASP A 66 16.02 -1.76 -9.73
C ASP A 66 14.87 -2.78 -9.72
N MET A 67 13.72 -2.39 -10.21
CA MET A 67 12.61 -3.29 -10.49
C MET A 67 12.64 -3.66 -11.97
N THR A 68 12.85 -4.95 -12.25
CA THR A 68 13.04 -5.49 -13.60
C THR A 68 12.04 -6.60 -13.90
N LEU A 69 11.93 -7.03 -15.14
CA LEU A 69 11.06 -8.16 -15.51
C LEU A 69 11.45 -9.48 -14.83
N GLU A 70 12.70 -9.61 -14.39
CA GLU A 70 13.25 -10.85 -13.85
C GLU A 70 13.13 -10.97 -12.33
N ASN A 71 13.04 -9.83 -11.63
CA ASN A 71 13.04 -9.84 -10.17
C ASN A 71 11.64 -9.68 -9.53
N GLY A 72 10.60 -9.98 -10.28
CA GLY A 72 9.22 -10.00 -9.80
C GLY A 72 8.59 -8.61 -9.71
N PRO A 73 8.44 -7.91 -10.85
CA PRO A 73 7.83 -6.59 -10.87
C PRO A 73 6.35 -6.63 -10.46
N THR A 74 5.84 -5.51 -10.00
CA THR A 74 4.40 -5.37 -9.81
C THR A 74 3.72 -5.27 -11.17
N ARG A 75 2.65 -6.02 -11.40
CA ARG A 75 1.75 -5.85 -12.54
C ARG A 75 0.58 -4.97 -12.15
N VAL A 76 0.12 -4.15 -13.07
CA VAL A 76 -1.03 -3.25 -12.91
C VAL A 76 -1.91 -3.28 -14.14
N VAL A 77 -3.21 -3.03 -13.98
CA VAL A 77 -4.14 -2.87 -15.09
C VAL A 77 -4.53 -1.38 -15.18
N PRO A 78 -3.97 -0.63 -16.14
CA PRO A 78 -4.25 0.80 -16.23
C PRO A 78 -5.75 1.09 -16.41
N GLY A 79 -6.26 2.09 -15.66
CA GLY A 79 -7.67 2.50 -15.71
C GLY A 79 -8.62 1.64 -14.88
N SER A 80 -8.19 0.50 -14.34
CA SER A 80 -9.05 -0.41 -13.58
C SER A 80 -9.53 0.16 -12.22
N HIS A 81 -8.92 1.22 -11.72
CA HIS A 81 -9.38 1.92 -10.52
C HIS A 81 -10.80 2.52 -10.67
N HIS A 82 -11.28 2.66 -11.91
CA HIS A 82 -12.67 3.04 -12.20
C HIS A 82 -13.62 1.83 -12.32
N TRP A 83 -13.09 0.61 -12.23
CA TRP A 83 -13.88 -0.61 -12.40
C TRP A 83 -14.31 -1.20 -11.06
N GLN A 84 -15.12 -2.28 -11.14
CA GLN A 84 -15.52 -3.04 -9.97
C GLN A 84 -14.30 -3.54 -9.21
N PRO A 85 -14.27 -3.41 -7.87
CA PRO A 85 -13.25 -4.03 -7.03
C PRO A 85 -13.23 -5.55 -7.19
N ILE A 86 -12.05 -6.13 -7.13
CA ILE A 86 -11.87 -7.59 -7.21
C ILE A 86 -10.97 -8.09 -6.09
N ASN A 87 -11.27 -9.28 -5.58
CA ASN A 87 -10.43 -9.99 -4.61
C ASN A 87 -9.88 -9.05 -3.51
N VAL A 88 -10.77 -8.22 -2.98
CA VAL A 88 -10.43 -7.22 -1.96
C VAL A 88 -9.98 -7.94 -0.70
N PRO A 89 -8.79 -7.66 -0.15
CA PRO A 89 -8.41 -8.19 1.15
C PRO A 89 -9.43 -7.78 2.21
N VAL A 90 -9.60 -8.63 3.23
CA VAL A 90 -10.45 -8.28 4.38
C VAL A 90 -9.78 -7.13 5.12
N VAL A 91 -10.24 -5.91 4.87
CA VAL A 91 -9.87 -4.71 5.62
C VAL A 91 -11.10 -4.26 6.40
N ASN A 92 -10.90 -3.98 7.67
CA ASN A 92 -11.99 -3.44 8.50
C ASN A 92 -12.17 -1.95 8.16
N LEU A 93 -12.92 -1.67 7.09
CA LEU A 93 -13.26 -0.33 6.62
C LEU A 93 -14.66 0.11 7.05
N GLY A 94 -15.25 -0.54 8.06
CA GLY A 94 -16.61 -0.31 8.51
C GLY A 94 -17.65 -1.13 7.74
N GLU A 95 -18.89 -0.69 7.73
CA GLU A 95 -20.03 -1.34 7.06
C GLU A 95 -20.06 -1.06 5.55
N TRP A 96 -18.94 -1.31 4.86
CA TRP A 96 -18.92 -1.16 3.42
C TRP A 96 -19.43 -2.43 2.74
N GLU A 97 -20.45 -2.28 1.91
CA GLU A 97 -20.93 -3.33 1.03
C GLU A 97 -20.74 -2.88 -0.44
N PRO A 98 -20.11 -3.73 -1.27
CA PRO A 98 -19.99 -3.44 -2.69
C PRO A 98 -21.36 -3.44 -3.34
N SER A 99 -21.61 -2.50 -4.24
CA SER A 99 -22.77 -2.56 -5.13
C SER A 99 -22.68 -3.78 -6.04
N GLU A 100 -23.83 -4.36 -6.40
CA GLU A 100 -23.87 -5.43 -7.39
C GLU A 100 -23.30 -4.94 -8.73
N PRO A 101 -22.32 -5.68 -9.31
CA PRO A 101 -21.72 -5.29 -10.57
C PRO A 101 -22.72 -5.39 -11.73
N THR A 102 -22.69 -4.41 -12.61
CA THR A 102 -23.40 -4.42 -13.89
C THR A 102 -22.90 -5.54 -14.81
N ASP A 103 -23.67 -5.93 -15.81
CA ASP A 103 -23.22 -6.96 -16.77
C ASP A 103 -21.94 -6.58 -17.52
N LYS A 104 -21.74 -5.28 -17.78
CA LYS A 104 -20.51 -4.77 -18.39
C LYS A 104 -19.31 -4.92 -17.45
N GLU A 105 -19.50 -4.73 -16.17
CA GLU A 105 -18.46 -4.92 -15.15
C GLU A 105 -18.16 -6.40 -14.94
N LYS A 106 -19.21 -7.26 -14.88
CA LYS A 106 -19.05 -8.71 -14.81
C LYS A 106 -18.23 -9.25 -16.00
N ALA A 107 -18.44 -8.72 -17.19
CA ALA A 107 -17.69 -9.13 -18.39
C ALA A 107 -16.18 -8.78 -18.32
N ARG A 108 -15.80 -7.82 -17.50
CA ARG A 108 -14.38 -7.45 -17.26
C ARG A 108 -13.70 -8.27 -16.20
N LEU A 109 -14.47 -8.94 -15.33
CA LEU A 109 -13.88 -9.71 -14.23
C LEU A 109 -12.98 -10.82 -14.77
N PRO A 110 -11.75 -10.98 -14.23
CA PRO A 110 -10.87 -12.05 -14.63
C PRO A 110 -11.48 -13.40 -14.23
N LYS A 111 -11.44 -14.37 -15.17
CA LYS A 111 -11.87 -15.75 -14.88
C LYS A 111 -10.84 -16.48 -14.03
N ASP A 112 -9.59 -16.08 -14.13
CA ASP A 112 -8.46 -16.61 -13.38
C ASP A 112 -7.65 -15.43 -12.82
N LEU A 113 -7.61 -15.31 -11.52
CA LEU A 113 -6.92 -14.24 -10.81
C LEU A 113 -5.39 -14.39 -10.86
N ASP A 114 -4.89 -15.57 -11.16
CA ASP A 114 -3.45 -15.87 -11.26
C ASP A 114 -2.92 -15.56 -12.68
N ALA A 115 -3.78 -15.67 -13.68
CA ALA A 115 -3.41 -15.43 -15.08
C ALA A 115 -3.07 -13.96 -15.38
N PRO A 116 -2.26 -13.69 -16.42
CA PRO A 116 -2.10 -12.34 -16.95
C PRO A 116 -3.44 -11.77 -17.43
N TYR A 117 -3.68 -10.48 -17.11
CA TYR A 117 -4.88 -9.79 -17.57
C TYR A 117 -4.61 -9.02 -18.87
N PRO A 118 -5.53 -9.04 -19.85
CA PRO A 118 -5.34 -8.31 -21.11
C PRO A 118 -5.11 -6.82 -20.88
N GLY A 119 -3.99 -6.29 -21.39
CA GLY A 119 -3.61 -4.89 -21.24
C GLY A 119 -2.92 -4.55 -19.91
N GLU A 120 -2.58 -5.53 -19.10
CA GLU A 120 -1.75 -5.28 -17.91
C GLU A 120 -0.36 -4.76 -18.31
N MET A 121 0.26 -4.05 -17.37
CA MET A 121 1.63 -3.55 -17.51
C MET A 121 2.48 -4.07 -16.36
N LEU A 122 3.71 -4.48 -16.66
CA LEU A 122 4.72 -4.78 -15.66
C LEU A 122 5.52 -3.51 -15.35
N LEU A 123 5.50 -3.09 -14.10
CA LEU A 123 6.21 -1.89 -13.66
C LEU A 123 7.70 -2.17 -13.56
N THR A 124 8.48 -1.47 -14.37
CA THR A 124 9.95 -1.51 -14.30
C THR A 124 10.48 -0.10 -14.07
N ALA A 125 11.45 0.04 -13.17
CA ALA A 125 12.06 1.33 -12.86
C ALA A 125 13.39 1.16 -12.14
N LYS A 126 14.21 2.19 -12.14
CA LYS A 126 15.50 2.21 -11.43
C LYS A 126 15.32 2.41 -9.93
N ALA A 127 16.29 1.93 -9.16
CA ALA A 127 16.43 2.26 -7.75
C ALA A 127 16.36 3.79 -7.53
N GLY A 128 15.70 4.20 -6.45
CA GLY A 128 15.41 5.61 -6.16
C GLY A 128 14.12 6.15 -6.81
N SER A 129 13.49 5.39 -7.70
CA SER A 129 12.16 5.72 -8.21
C SER A 129 11.08 5.49 -7.17
N VAL A 130 9.97 6.20 -7.31
CA VAL A 130 8.74 5.97 -6.53
C VAL A 130 7.59 5.75 -7.49
N VAL A 131 6.90 4.64 -7.33
CA VAL A 131 5.66 4.36 -8.06
C VAL A 131 4.49 4.79 -7.17
N ILE A 132 3.63 5.67 -7.68
CA ILE A 132 2.44 6.15 -6.98
C ILE A 132 1.22 5.59 -7.69
N THR A 133 0.34 4.92 -6.94
CA THR A 133 -0.87 4.29 -7.48
C THR A 133 -2.07 4.53 -6.57
N ASN A 134 -3.24 4.63 -7.18
CA ASN A 134 -4.50 4.51 -6.47
C ASN A 134 -4.68 3.06 -6.00
N SER A 135 -5.07 2.84 -4.75
CA SER A 135 -5.18 1.49 -4.17
C SER A 135 -6.40 0.71 -4.66
N SER A 136 -7.34 1.36 -5.37
CA SER A 136 -8.42 0.69 -6.10
C SER A 136 -7.98 0.15 -7.47
N LEU A 137 -6.74 0.41 -7.90
CA LEU A 137 -6.18 -0.12 -9.14
C LEU A 137 -6.00 -1.64 -9.01
N TRP A 138 -6.41 -2.40 -10.03
CA TRP A 138 -6.12 -3.84 -10.09
C TRP A 138 -4.63 -4.06 -10.27
N HIS A 139 -4.04 -4.77 -9.34
CA HIS A 139 -2.61 -5.01 -9.32
C HIS A 139 -2.26 -6.34 -8.65
N SER A 140 -1.03 -6.78 -8.82
CA SER A 140 -0.46 -7.88 -8.03
C SER A 140 1.06 -7.92 -8.12
N GLY A 141 1.68 -8.70 -7.24
CA GLY A 141 3.07 -9.12 -7.38
C GLY A 141 3.21 -10.24 -8.40
N THR A 142 4.35 -10.28 -9.10
CA THR A 142 4.73 -11.40 -9.96
C THR A 142 5.84 -12.24 -9.32
N VAL A 143 6.06 -13.45 -9.86
CA VAL A 143 7.12 -14.34 -9.37
C VAL A 143 8.49 -13.71 -9.62
N LYS A 144 9.35 -13.74 -8.60
CA LYS A 144 10.77 -13.42 -8.73
C LYS A 144 11.52 -14.60 -9.33
N ASN A 145 12.00 -14.47 -10.56
CA ASN A 145 12.71 -15.52 -11.28
C ASN A 145 14.23 -15.46 -11.08
N ALA A 146 14.79 -14.28 -10.88
CA ALA A 146 16.22 -14.07 -10.68
C ALA A 146 16.59 -14.01 -9.19
N ASP A 147 17.83 -14.39 -8.86
CA ASP A 147 18.37 -14.28 -7.51
C ASP A 147 19.07 -12.91 -7.30
N ILE A 148 18.33 -11.84 -7.52
CA ILE A 148 18.73 -10.45 -7.31
C ILE A 148 17.70 -9.78 -6.40
N HIS A 149 18.14 -8.89 -5.52
CA HIS A 149 17.23 -8.19 -4.61
C HIS A 149 16.23 -7.31 -5.35
N ARG A 150 15.02 -7.25 -4.81
CA ARG A 150 13.99 -6.28 -5.17
C ARG A 150 13.39 -5.72 -3.87
N ARG A 151 14.21 -5.00 -3.14
CA ARG A 151 13.78 -4.37 -1.89
C ARG A 151 12.97 -3.12 -2.21
N VAL A 152 11.79 -3.07 -1.64
CA VAL A 152 10.89 -1.94 -1.78
C VAL A 152 10.27 -1.59 -0.42
N CYS A 153 9.95 -0.32 -0.24
CA CYS A 153 9.10 0.13 0.85
C CYS A 153 7.73 0.48 0.29
N HIS A 154 6.71 -0.25 0.69
CA HIS A 154 5.33 0.09 0.44
C HIS A 154 4.86 1.04 1.53
N LEU A 155 4.42 2.21 1.13
CA LEU A 155 3.77 3.20 1.97
C LEU A 155 2.34 3.35 1.50
N THR A 156 1.42 3.24 2.41
CA THR A 156 0.01 3.46 2.13
C THR A 156 -0.48 4.67 2.93
N TYR A 157 -1.22 5.55 2.26
CA TYR A 157 -1.82 6.73 2.86
C TYR A 157 -3.33 6.67 2.66
N THR A 158 -4.08 6.99 3.70
CA THR A 158 -5.55 6.99 3.68
C THR A 158 -6.08 8.38 3.98
N ARG A 159 -7.32 8.66 3.58
CA ARG A 159 -8.05 9.83 4.05
C ARG A 159 -8.04 9.87 5.57
N ARG A 160 -7.99 11.08 6.14
CA ARG A 160 -7.87 11.24 7.60
C ARG A 160 -9.10 10.77 8.38
N ASP A 161 -10.27 10.79 7.78
CA ASP A 161 -11.54 10.31 8.37
C ASP A 161 -11.66 8.78 8.39
N LEU A 162 -10.82 8.05 7.66
CA LEU A 162 -10.85 6.59 7.62
C LEU A 162 -9.89 5.96 8.64
N PRO A 163 -10.15 4.71 9.09
CA PRO A 163 -9.25 4.04 10.02
C PRO A 163 -7.89 3.73 9.38
N GLN A 164 -6.84 3.67 10.19
CA GLN A 164 -5.54 3.18 9.77
C GLN A 164 -5.56 1.64 9.65
N GLN A 165 -4.90 1.08 8.65
CA GLN A 165 -4.66 -0.36 8.55
C GLN A 165 -3.82 -0.87 9.72
N LEU A 166 -2.82 -0.10 10.10
CA LEU A 166 -2.00 -0.31 11.28
C LEU A 166 -2.14 0.90 12.18
N THR A 167 -2.75 0.75 13.33
CA THR A 167 -2.83 1.80 14.35
C THR A 167 -1.43 2.19 14.78
N GLN A 168 -0.91 3.31 14.26
CA GLN A 168 0.53 3.63 14.33
C GLN A 168 1.03 3.79 15.76
N ILE A 169 0.18 4.27 16.68
CA ILE A 169 0.52 4.43 18.08
C ILE A 169 0.88 3.11 18.76
N ASP A 170 0.29 1.99 18.33
CA ASP A 170 0.57 0.66 18.90
C ASP A 170 2.01 0.20 18.62
N TYR A 171 2.65 0.84 17.65
CA TYR A 171 4.00 0.52 17.16
C TYR A 171 5.03 1.56 17.60
N LEU A 172 4.59 2.59 18.31
CA LEU A 172 5.42 3.68 18.75
C LEU A 172 6.41 3.21 19.81
N THR A 173 7.68 3.49 19.59
CA THR A 173 8.76 3.25 20.53
C THR A 173 9.40 4.58 20.94
N LYS A 174 9.99 4.64 22.14
CA LYS A 174 10.69 5.85 22.59
C LYS A 174 11.74 6.35 21.57
N PRO A 175 12.64 5.48 21.03
CA PRO A 175 13.60 5.91 19.99
C PRO A 175 12.96 6.38 18.69
N LEU A 176 11.76 5.90 18.35
CA LEU A 176 11.01 6.38 17.18
C LEU A 176 10.45 7.76 17.48
N TYR A 177 9.75 7.92 18.61
CA TYR A 177 9.15 9.18 19.02
C TYR A 177 10.19 10.31 19.10
N ASP A 178 11.35 10.05 19.76
CA ASP A 178 12.38 11.06 19.98
C ASP A 178 12.97 11.65 18.69
N ARG A 179 12.94 10.91 17.58
CA ARG A 179 13.43 11.38 16.28
C ARG A 179 12.34 11.90 15.35
N MET A 180 11.05 11.80 15.74
CA MET A 180 9.94 12.28 14.92
C MET A 180 9.94 13.81 14.90
N ASN A 181 9.82 14.37 13.70
CA ASN A 181 9.47 15.77 13.53
C ASN A 181 7.94 15.97 13.54
N ALA A 182 7.47 17.21 13.45
CA ALA A 182 6.04 17.52 13.47
C ALA A 182 5.28 16.84 12.31
N ALA A 183 5.88 16.76 11.11
CA ALA A 183 5.23 16.12 9.96
C ALA A 183 5.10 14.61 10.15
N HIS A 184 6.09 13.92 10.73
CA HIS A 184 5.96 12.50 11.07
C HIS A 184 4.82 12.28 12.07
N ARG A 185 4.77 13.08 13.14
CA ARG A 185 3.70 12.97 14.13
C ARG A 185 2.32 13.19 13.51
N PHE A 186 2.20 14.23 12.71
CA PHE A 186 0.96 14.54 11.99
C PHE A 186 0.51 13.37 11.09
N LEU A 187 1.43 12.81 10.28
CA LEU A 187 1.13 11.70 9.38
C LEU A 187 0.75 10.42 10.12
N MET A 188 1.38 10.17 11.26
CA MET A 188 1.16 8.94 12.05
C MET A 188 0.08 9.10 13.12
N GLU A 189 -0.55 10.28 13.24
CA GLU A 189 -1.53 10.61 14.28
C GLU A 189 -0.97 10.38 15.69
N ILE A 190 0.24 10.88 15.93
CA ILE A 190 0.91 10.80 17.22
C ILE A 190 0.88 12.18 17.90
N GLU A 191 0.20 12.26 19.04
CA GLU A 191 0.11 13.48 19.83
C GLU A 191 1.26 13.56 20.85
N PRO A 192 1.60 14.78 21.35
CA PRO A 192 2.65 14.93 22.35
C PRO A 192 2.43 14.12 23.64
N GLU A 193 1.17 13.93 24.04
CA GLU A 193 0.76 13.16 25.22
C GLU A 193 1.08 11.68 25.09
N ASP A 194 1.15 11.16 23.89
CA ASP A 194 1.44 9.75 23.62
C ASP A 194 2.84 9.34 24.08
N ALA A 195 3.74 10.33 24.20
CA ALA A 195 5.08 10.10 24.75
C ALA A 195 5.07 9.52 26.17
N ALA A 196 4.11 9.93 27.01
CA ALA A 196 3.97 9.45 28.37
C ALA A 196 3.44 8.00 28.45
N GLY A 197 2.71 7.57 27.40
CA GLY A 197 2.08 6.25 27.32
C GLY A 197 2.89 5.20 26.57
N ILE A 198 4.08 5.54 26.04
CA ILE A 198 4.90 4.59 25.30
C ILE A 198 5.29 3.40 26.17
N LYS A 199 4.59 2.30 25.98
CA LYS A 199 4.85 1.04 26.66
C LYS A 199 5.97 0.30 25.93
N ARG A 200 6.81 -0.47 26.68
CA ARG A 200 7.70 -1.44 26.06
C ARG A 200 6.87 -2.34 25.15
N GLN A 201 7.23 -2.42 23.88
CA GLN A 201 6.57 -3.33 22.95
C GLN A 201 6.54 -4.73 23.53
N LYS A 202 5.34 -5.29 23.70
CA LYS A 202 5.21 -6.74 23.86
C LYS A 202 5.72 -7.36 22.56
N LYS A 203 6.54 -8.42 22.65
CA LYS A 203 6.89 -9.26 21.51
C LYS A 203 5.60 -9.59 20.77
N ARG A 204 5.51 -9.18 19.49
CA ARG A 204 4.31 -9.46 18.70
C ARG A 204 4.18 -10.95 18.45
N GLU A 205 3.02 -11.46 18.72
CA GLU A 205 2.48 -12.60 18.00
C GLU A 205 2.15 -12.09 16.59
N HIS A 206 2.69 -12.74 15.56
CA HIS A 206 2.36 -12.42 14.19
C HIS A 206 0.84 -12.47 14.02
N SER A 207 0.19 -11.35 13.92
CA SER A 207 -1.17 -11.29 13.41
C SER A 207 -1.06 -11.65 11.92
N GLY A 208 -1.59 -12.83 11.57
CA GLY A 208 -1.44 -13.43 10.26
C GLY A 208 -2.18 -12.69 9.14
N TRP A 209 -1.63 -11.58 8.69
CA TRP A 209 -2.05 -10.90 7.47
C TRP A 209 -1.45 -11.52 6.20
N TRP A 210 -0.60 -12.57 6.37
CA TRP A 210 0.08 -13.22 5.26
C TRP A 210 0.23 -14.72 5.56
N ASN A 211 -0.82 -15.48 5.40
CA ASN A 211 -0.74 -16.92 5.15
C ASN A 211 -0.68 -17.17 3.66
#